data_7b093de0a0142c528864ad655266e114
#
_entry.id   7b093de0a0142c528864ad655266e114
#
_cell.length_a   1.000
_cell.length_b   1.000
_cell.length_c   1.000
_cell.angle_alpha   90.00
_cell.angle_beta   90.00
_cell.angle_gamma   90.00
#
_symmetry.space_group_name_H-M   'P 1'
#
loop_
_entity.id
_entity.type
_entity.pdbx_description
1 polymer ?
#
loop_
_entity_poly.entity_id
_entity_poly.type
_entity_poly.pdbx_seq_one_letter_code
_entity_poly.pdbx_strand_id
1 'polypeptide(L)'
;MSRMVWVPVALSLVMLSGCSSSASNPQVRELHQEVSQLNQQMQHLTTQASALEIQGQLNSHSQQGAWLIPQANTPVALQTQLGTLRLALSPVTAEASGSRATLTVLSMDDRPLPALHATVNWGELDPATGKPLSNGSLSQTIAVPASLLPQHSVSIPLQLSGLTPDQSGYVRVHNVTGYAPAQTSPAAP
;
A
#
# COMPACT_ATOMS: atom_id res chain seq x y z
N MET A 1 -60.41 15.17 -81.03
CA MET A 1 -61.05 14.52 -79.90
C MET A 1 -59.92 13.80 -79.10
N SER A 2 -59.30 14.49 -78.16
CA SER A 2 -58.19 13.95 -77.42
C SER A 2 -58.65 13.47 -76.04
N ARG A 3 -58.41 12.23 -75.75
CA ARG A 3 -58.63 11.67 -74.40
C ARG A 3 -57.34 11.67 -73.66
N MET A 4 -57.30 12.50 -72.68
CA MET A 4 -56.20 12.70 -71.73
C MET A 4 -56.31 11.61 -70.66
N VAL A 5 -55.34 10.70 -70.61
CA VAL A 5 -55.29 9.63 -69.60
C VAL A 5 -54.32 10.14 -68.47
N TRP A 6 -54.92 10.36 -67.31
CA TRP A 6 -54.16 10.67 -66.10
C TRP A 6 -53.70 9.36 -65.45
N VAL A 7 -52.36 9.25 -65.32
CA VAL A 7 -51.75 8.18 -64.55
C VAL A 7 -51.36 8.75 -63.18
N PRO A 8 -51.84 8.24 -62.05
CA PRO A 8 -51.35 8.65 -60.73
C PRO A 8 -50.04 7.92 -60.44
N VAL A 9 -49.01 8.70 -60.34
CA VAL A 9 -47.71 8.25 -59.79
C VAL A 9 -47.88 8.07 -58.28
N ALA A 10 -47.94 6.85 -57.81
CA ALA A 10 -47.91 6.50 -56.40
C ALA A 10 -46.49 6.63 -55.89
N LEU A 11 -46.21 7.71 -55.12
CA LEU A 11 -44.96 7.96 -54.44
C LEU A 11 -44.92 7.09 -53.21
N SER A 12 -44.23 5.94 -53.28
CA SER A 12 -43.98 5.05 -52.16
C SER A 12 -42.88 5.65 -51.27
N LEU A 13 -43.28 6.33 -50.18
CA LEU A 13 -42.36 6.73 -49.11
C LEU A 13 -41.96 5.48 -48.34
N VAL A 14 -40.76 4.95 -48.63
CA VAL A 14 -40.11 3.93 -47.78
C VAL A 14 -39.57 4.60 -46.55
N MET A 15 -40.30 4.49 -45.45
CA MET A 15 -39.84 4.85 -44.12
C MET A 15 -38.74 3.86 -43.73
N LEU A 16 -37.45 4.25 -43.87
CA LEU A 16 -36.35 3.59 -43.20
C LEU A 16 -36.44 3.92 -41.70
N SER A 17 -37.22 3.17 -40.96
CA SER A 17 -37.16 3.08 -39.51
C SER A 17 -35.85 2.40 -39.16
N GLY A 18 -34.76 3.20 -39.06
CA GLY A 18 -33.52 2.76 -38.47
C GLY A 18 -33.78 2.35 -37.00
N CYS A 19 -33.78 1.05 -36.77
CA CYS A 19 -33.71 0.50 -35.42
C CYS A 19 -32.39 0.94 -34.78
N SER A 20 -32.39 2.09 -34.13
CA SER A 20 -31.40 2.40 -33.09
C SER A 20 -31.77 1.60 -31.82
N SER A 21 -31.65 0.27 -31.91
CA SER A 21 -31.64 -0.57 -30.72
C SER A 21 -30.32 -0.33 -30.00
N SER A 22 -30.27 0.75 -29.25
CA SER A 22 -29.31 0.93 -28.13
C SER A 22 -29.70 -0.03 -26.99
N ALA A 23 -29.98 -1.29 -27.35
CA ALA A 23 -29.96 -2.36 -26.40
C ALA A 23 -28.49 -2.53 -26.02
N SER A 24 -28.10 -1.89 -24.94
CA SER A 24 -26.79 -2.13 -24.34
C SER A 24 -26.67 -3.63 -24.11
N ASN A 25 -26.00 -4.28 -25.06
CA ASN A 25 -25.83 -5.72 -25.06
C ASN A 25 -25.18 -6.09 -23.70
N PRO A 26 -25.78 -6.94 -22.86
CA PRO A 26 -25.22 -7.29 -21.55
C PRO A 26 -23.79 -7.80 -21.67
N GLN A 27 -23.44 -8.49 -22.75
CA GLN A 27 -22.09 -8.95 -23.04
C GLN A 27 -21.10 -7.80 -23.24
N VAL A 28 -21.50 -6.69 -23.87
CA VAL A 28 -20.65 -5.52 -24.05
C VAL A 28 -20.39 -4.84 -22.70
N ARG A 29 -21.36 -4.78 -21.81
CA ARG A 29 -21.19 -4.24 -20.47
C ARG A 29 -20.29 -5.13 -19.61
N GLU A 30 -20.48 -6.44 -19.68
CA GLU A 30 -19.63 -7.41 -19.00
C GLU A 30 -18.18 -7.28 -19.45
N LEU A 31 -17.94 -7.25 -20.76
CA LEU A 31 -16.60 -7.05 -21.32
C LEU A 31 -15.96 -5.72 -20.88
N HIS A 32 -16.73 -4.63 -20.85
CA HIS A 32 -16.22 -3.35 -20.34
C HIS A 32 -15.85 -3.42 -18.86
N GLN A 33 -16.61 -4.15 -18.05
CA GLN A 33 -16.30 -4.35 -16.63
C GLN A 33 -15.04 -5.19 -16.47
N GLU A 34 -14.88 -6.26 -17.22
CA GLU A 34 -13.67 -7.09 -17.21
C GLU A 34 -12.42 -6.30 -17.62
N VAL A 35 -12.52 -5.51 -18.70
CA VAL A 35 -11.42 -4.63 -19.14
C VAL A 35 -11.07 -3.58 -18.08
N SER A 36 -12.08 -3.00 -17.43
CA SER A 36 -11.86 -2.04 -16.35
C SER A 36 -11.18 -2.69 -15.15
N GLN A 37 -11.60 -3.88 -14.75
CA GLN A 37 -10.98 -4.64 -13.67
C GLN A 37 -9.53 -5.01 -14.01
N LEU A 38 -9.28 -5.47 -15.23
CA LEU A 38 -7.94 -5.80 -15.69
C LEU A 38 -7.02 -4.58 -15.68
N ASN A 39 -7.50 -3.43 -16.14
CA ASN A 39 -6.75 -2.18 -16.11
C ASN A 39 -6.43 -1.75 -14.67
N GLN A 40 -7.37 -1.87 -13.74
CA GLN A 40 -7.12 -1.58 -12.33
C GLN A 40 -6.08 -2.53 -11.73
N GLN A 41 -6.17 -3.82 -12.04
CA GLN A 41 -5.18 -4.80 -11.58
C GLN A 41 -3.79 -4.51 -12.15
N MET A 42 -3.69 -4.17 -13.43
CA MET A 42 -2.41 -3.78 -14.05
C MET A 42 -1.81 -2.53 -13.39
N GLN A 43 -2.61 -1.50 -13.13
CA GLN A 43 -2.18 -0.30 -12.43
C GLN A 43 -1.67 -0.61 -11.02
N HIS A 44 -2.41 -1.44 -10.29
CA HIS A 44 -2.02 -1.87 -8.96
C HIS A 44 -0.68 -2.63 -8.97
N LEU A 45 -0.52 -3.59 -9.88
CA LEU A 45 0.74 -4.35 -10.02
C LEU A 45 1.91 -3.46 -10.42
N THR A 46 1.69 -2.49 -11.31
CA THR A 46 2.72 -1.53 -11.72
C THR A 46 3.15 -0.67 -10.55
N THR A 47 2.21 -0.15 -9.77
CA THR A 47 2.50 0.64 -8.57
C THR A 47 3.26 -0.19 -7.54
N GLN A 48 2.84 -1.42 -7.31
CA GLN A 48 3.52 -2.33 -6.38
C GLN A 48 4.94 -2.67 -6.84
N ALA A 49 5.14 -2.93 -8.13
CA ALA A 49 6.47 -3.21 -8.69
C ALA A 49 7.41 -2.02 -8.54
N SER A 50 6.95 -0.80 -8.86
CA SER A 50 7.73 0.42 -8.66
C SER A 50 8.06 0.68 -7.19
N ALA A 51 7.10 0.47 -6.30
CA ALA A 51 7.31 0.61 -4.86
C ALA A 51 8.34 -0.41 -4.34
N LEU A 52 8.30 -1.64 -4.82
CA LEU A 52 9.27 -2.69 -4.47
C LEU A 52 10.68 -2.36 -4.96
N GLU A 53 10.81 -1.80 -6.16
CA GLU A 53 12.09 -1.34 -6.69
C GLU A 53 12.68 -0.22 -5.82
N ILE A 54 11.89 0.80 -5.50
CA ILE A 54 12.29 1.89 -4.60
C ILE A 54 12.70 1.34 -3.23
N GLN A 55 11.90 0.43 -2.66
CA GLN A 55 12.23 -0.21 -1.38
C GLN A 55 13.56 -0.97 -1.46
N GLY A 56 13.80 -1.70 -2.54
CA GLY A 56 15.05 -2.40 -2.79
C GLY A 56 16.23 -1.45 -2.88
N GLN A 57 16.11 -0.37 -3.63
CA GLN A 57 17.16 0.65 -3.77
C GLN A 57 17.49 1.33 -2.45
N LEU A 58 16.50 1.74 -1.67
CA LEU A 58 16.70 2.38 -0.36
C LEU A 58 17.37 1.42 0.64
N ASN A 59 17.00 0.15 0.64
CA ASN A 59 17.57 -0.84 1.54
C ASN A 59 18.98 -1.30 1.13
N SER A 60 19.30 -1.36 -0.17
CA SER A 60 20.64 -1.73 -0.65
C SER A 60 21.72 -0.75 -0.21
N HIS A 61 21.36 0.50 0.04
CA HIS A 61 22.27 1.56 0.49
C HIS A 61 22.13 1.88 1.99
N SER A 62 21.28 1.14 2.72
CA SER A 62 21.04 1.39 4.14
C SER A 62 21.87 0.48 5.01
N GLN A 63 22.83 1.06 5.77
CA GLN A 63 23.64 0.32 6.74
C GLN A 63 23.06 0.36 8.17
N GLN A 64 22.08 1.20 8.44
CA GLN A 64 21.61 1.47 9.81
C GLN A 64 20.08 1.63 9.87
N GLY A 65 19.34 0.75 9.21
CA GLY A 65 17.89 0.81 9.26
C GLY A 65 17.24 0.11 8.08
N ALA A 66 15.95 -0.09 8.17
CA ALA A 66 15.14 -0.69 7.12
C ALA A 66 14.08 0.31 6.64
N TRP A 67 13.92 0.40 5.34
CA TRP A 67 12.93 1.20 4.65
C TRP A 67 11.79 0.30 4.19
N LEU A 68 10.59 0.64 4.59
CA LEU A 68 9.35 -0.03 4.18
C LEU A 68 8.52 0.96 3.37
N ILE A 69 8.21 0.58 2.15
CA ILE A 69 7.31 1.35 1.29
C ILE A 69 5.92 0.71 1.38
N PRO A 70 4.90 1.45 1.86
CA PRO A 70 3.57 0.87 2.07
C PRO A 70 3.01 0.13 0.86
N GLN A 71 3.16 0.71 -0.33
CA GLN A 71 2.66 0.14 -1.58
C GLN A 71 3.42 -1.10 -2.04
N ALA A 72 4.67 -1.32 -1.57
CA ALA A 72 5.43 -2.53 -1.89
C ALA A 72 4.83 -3.79 -1.25
N ASN A 73 4.15 -3.62 -0.10
CA ASN A 73 3.51 -4.71 0.66
C ASN A 73 4.44 -5.93 0.84
N THR A 74 5.73 -5.67 1.05
CA THR A 74 6.76 -6.71 1.12
C THR A 74 7.61 -6.51 2.37
N PRO A 75 7.83 -7.57 3.17
CA PRO A 75 8.69 -7.51 4.34
C PRO A 75 10.15 -7.20 3.99
N VAL A 76 10.87 -6.60 4.96
CA VAL A 76 12.30 -6.27 4.85
C VAL A 76 13.07 -6.91 6.00
N ALA A 77 14.26 -7.41 5.72
CA ALA A 77 15.19 -7.87 6.73
C ALA A 77 16.06 -6.71 7.23
N LEU A 78 16.19 -6.59 8.54
CA LEU A 78 17.06 -5.62 9.22
C LEU A 78 18.09 -6.35 10.07
N GLN A 79 19.36 -6.17 9.75
CA GLN A 79 20.47 -6.65 10.57
C GLN A 79 20.66 -5.73 11.76
N THR A 80 20.68 -6.28 12.97
CA THR A 80 20.88 -5.55 14.20
C THR A 80 21.89 -6.27 15.11
N GLN A 81 22.33 -5.63 16.16
CA GLN A 81 23.15 -6.28 17.19
C GLN A 81 22.37 -7.37 17.96
N LEU A 82 21.05 -7.34 17.90
CA LEU A 82 20.16 -8.31 18.57
C LEU A 82 19.83 -9.52 17.67
N GLY A 83 20.37 -9.53 16.45
CA GLY A 83 20.09 -10.52 15.42
C GLY A 83 19.38 -9.94 14.21
N THR A 84 18.90 -10.81 13.32
CA THR A 84 18.18 -10.42 12.12
C THR A 84 16.68 -10.31 12.41
N LEU A 85 16.13 -9.14 12.17
CA LEU A 85 14.69 -8.86 12.28
C LEU A 85 14.04 -8.85 10.92
N ARG A 86 12.87 -9.45 10.80
CA ARG A 86 11.98 -9.28 9.65
C ARG A 86 10.89 -8.28 10.02
N LEU A 87 10.81 -7.22 9.25
CA LEU A 87 9.85 -6.13 9.45
C LEU A 87 8.80 -6.18 8.33
N ALA A 88 7.54 -6.07 8.68
CA ALA A 88 6.44 -5.96 7.73
C ALA A 88 5.52 -4.83 8.15
N LEU A 89 4.97 -4.11 7.18
CA LEU A 89 4.02 -3.03 7.40
C LEU A 89 2.65 -3.46 6.85
N SER A 90 1.60 -3.28 7.64
CA SER A 90 0.23 -3.46 7.13
C SER A 90 -0.13 -2.35 6.13
N PRO A 91 -1.19 -2.53 5.33
CA PRO A 91 -1.76 -1.43 4.57
C PRO A 91 -2.00 -0.20 5.45
N VAL A 92 -1.68 0.97 4.92
CA VAL A 92 -1.92 2.26 5.60
C VAL A 92 -3.37 2.64 5.44
N THR A 93 -4.03 2.98 6.54
CA THR A 93 -5.45 3.37 6.56
C THR A 93 -5.60 4.79 7.11
N ALA A 94 -6.60 5.52 6.62
CA ALA A 94 -6.89 6.87 7.08
C ALA A 94 -7.38 6.88 8.54
N GLU A 95 -6.97 7.88 9.29
CA GLU A 95 -7.41 8.19 10.65
C GLU A 95 -7.67 9.69 10.81
N ALA A 96 -8.35 10.11 11.88
CA ALA A 96 -8.76 11.49 12.08
C ALA A 96 -7.59 12.50 12.09
N SER A 97 -6.40 12.09 12.54
CA SER A 97 -5.19 12.94 12.65
C SER A 97 -4.05 12.54 11.71
N GLY A 98 -4.35 11.78 10.66
CA GLY A 98 -3.33 11.29 9.72
C GLY A 98 -3.64 9.89 9.23
N SER A 99 -2.72 8.97 9.44
CA SER A 99 -2.86 7.58 9.02
C SER A 99 -2.41 6.61 10.10
N ARG A 100 -2.87 5.38 9.99
CA ARG A 100 -2.47 4.26 10.86
C ARG A 100 -1.92 3.11 10.02
N ALA A 101 -0.92 2.45 10.57
CA ALA A 101 -0.41 1.18 10.08
C ALA A 101 -0.03 0.28 11.27
N THR A 102 0.22 -0.99 11.01
CA THR A 102 0.77 -1.92 12.00
C THR A 102 2.13 -2.39 11.53
N LEU A 103 3.15 -2.20 12.36
CA LEU A 103 4.48 -2.75 12.16
C LEU A 103 4.53 -4.12 12.82
N THR A 104 4.80 -5.15 12.04
CA THR A 104 5.05 -6.51 12.53
C THR A 104 6.56 -6.74 12.57
N VAL A 105 7.05 -7.14 13.72
CA VAL A 105 8.47 -7.44 13.99
C VAL A 105 8.60 -8.92 14.33
N LEU A 106 9.46 -9.63 13.61
CA LEU A 106 9.73 -11.05 13.79
C LEU A 106 11.25 -11.26 13.90
N SER A 107 11.70 -12.01 14.92
CA SER A 107 13.09 -12.52 14.94
C SER A 107 13.25 -13.63 13.91
N MET A 108 14.24 -13.53 13.05
CA MET A 108 14.58 -14.59 12.09
C MET A 108 15.52 -15.64 12.69
N ASP A 109 16.07 -15.37 13.86
CA ASP A 109 16.89 -16.32 14.60
C ASP A 109 16.01 -17.31 15.38
N ASP A 110 16.55 -18.47 15.72
CA ASP A 110 15.87 -19.52 16.50
C ASP A 110 15.72 -19.15 17.99
N ARG A 111 15.65 -17.87 18.30
CA ARG A 111 15.51 -17.32 19.66
C ARG A 111 14.30 -16.39 19.74
N PRO A 112 13.67 -16.32 20.91
CA PRO A 112 12.62 -15.32 21.13
C PRO A 112 13.12 -13.90 20.86
N LEU A 113 12.25 -13.04 20.34
CA LEU A 113 12.56 -11.63 20.17
C LEU A 113 12.79 -10.98 21.54
N PRO A 114 13.95 -10.37 21.81
CA PRO A 114 14.15 -9.62 23.04
C PRO A 114 13.32 -8.33 23.03
N ALA A 115 13.04 -7.77 24.19
CA ALA A 115 12.44 -6.45 24.27
C ALA A 115 13.42 -5.42 23.69
N LEU A 116 12.91 -4.52 22.84
CA LEU A 116 13.74 -3.53 22.17
C LEU A 116 13.02 -2.19 21.98
N HIS A 117 13.80 -1.14 21.86
CA HIS A 117 13.36 0.15 21.36
C HIS A 117 13.85 0.33 19.92
N ALA A 118 13.04 1.02 19.12
CA ALA A 118 13.42 1.45 17.78
C ALA A 118 12.90 2.85 17.52
N THR A 119 13.58 3.58 16.65
CA THR A 119 13.06 4.84 16.11
C THR A 119 12.37 4.54 14.78
N VAL A 120 11.15 5.04 14.62
CA VAL A 120 10.39 4.95 13.39
C VAL A 120 10.24 6.35 12.82
N ASN A 121 10.72 6.54 11.58
CA ASN A 121 10.51 7.78 10.83
C ASN A 121 9.56 7.49 9.66
N TRP A 122 8.73 8.46 9.32
CA TRP A 122 7.85 8.39 8.15
C TRP A 122 7.78 9.73 7.45
N GLY A 123 7.41 9.71 6.18
CA GLY A 123 7.33 10.90 5.35
C GLY A 123 6.96 10.56 3.92
N GLU A 124 7.03 11.58 3.08
CA GLU A 124 6.77 11.47 1.65
C GLU A 124 8.04 11.11 0.88
N LEU A 125 7.86 10.51 -0.29
CA LEU A 125 8.89 10.32 -1.29
C LEU A 125 8.76 11.38 -2.38
N ASP A 126 9.88 11.82 -2.93
CA ASP A 126 9.90 12.58 -4.17
C ASP A 126 9.40 11.68 -5.32
N PRO A 127 8.31 12.05 -5.98
CA PRO A 127 7.71 11.21 -7.02
C PRO A 127 8.60 11.03 -8.27
N ALA A 128 9.55 11.94 -8.50
CA ALA A 128 10.45 11.86 -9.63
C ALA A 128 11.66 10.98 -9.37
N THR A 129 12.15 10.95 -8.13
CA THR A 129 13.43 10.28 -7.79
C THR A 129 13.25 9.08 -6.86
N GLY A 130 12.07 8.89 -6.24
CA GLY A 130 11.82 7.87 -5.23
C GLY A 130 12.63 8.07 -3.94
N LYS A 131 13.25 9.25 -3.74
CA LYS A 131 14.04 9.54 -2.54
C LYS A 131 13.17 10.16 -1.44
N PRO A 132 13.47 9.88 -0.16
CA PRO A 132 12.82 10.53 0.95
C PRO A 132 12.94 12.05 0.89
N LEU A 133 11.83 12.77 1.05
CA LEU A 133 11.85 14.21 1.19
C LEU A 133 12.39 14.57 2.58
N SER A 134 13.38 15.48 2.63
CA SER A 134 14.00 15.92 3.89
C SER A 134 13.06 16.80 4.72
N ASN A 135 12.13 17.49 4.07
CA ASN A 135 11.17 18.38 4.71
C ASN A 135 9.88 17.61 5.03
N GLY A 136 9.48 17.64 6.31
CA GLY A 136 8.22 16.99 6.75
C GLY A 136 8.36 15.55 7.23
N SER A 137 9.58 15.03 7.35
CA SER A 137 9.83 13.75 8.02
C SER A 137 9.47 13.84 9.50
N LEU A 138 8.63 12.93 9.96
CA LEU A 138 8.22 12.80 11.36
C LEU A 138 8.86 11.56 11.97
N SER A 139 9.00 11.54 13.30
CA SER A 139 9.63 10.42 14.00
C SER A 139 8.95 10.09 15.33
N GLN A 140 9.00 8.83 15.70
CA GLN A 140 8.51 8.32 16.97
C GLN A 140 9.43 7.20 17.46
N THR A 141 9.71 7.16 18.77
CA THR A 141 10.33 6.00 19.39
C THR A 141 9.23 5.01 19.77
N ILE A 142 9.42 3.76 19.39
CA ILE A 142 8.53 2.65 19.73
C ILE A 142 9.22 1.68 20.68
N ALA A 143 8.44 1.08 21.58
CA ALA A 143 8.86 -0.04 22.41
C ALA A 143 8.23 -1.33 21.83
N VAL A 144 9.07 -2.30 21.52
CA VAL A 144 8.64 -3.62 21.05
C VAL A 144 8.83 -4.59 22.22
N PRO A 145 7.75 -5.17 22.74
CA PRO A 145 7.85 -6.13 23.84
C PRO A 145 8.57 -7.41 23.40
N ALA A 146 9.17 -8.12 24.34
CA ALA A 146 9.74 -9.43 24.07
C ALA A 146 8.67 -10.41 23.60
N SER A 147 9.02 -11.28 22.65
CA SER A 147 8.18 -12.43 22.33
C SER A 147 8.47 -13.58 23.31
N LEU A 148 7.47 -14.39 23.61
CA LEU A 148 7.61 -15.56 24.48
C LEU A 148 8.17 -16.79 23.74
N LEU A 149 8.03 -16.81 22.43
CA LEU A 149 8.36 -17.97 21.58
C LEU A 149 9.30 -17.54 20.44
N PRO A 150 10.22 -18.42 20.01
CA PRO A 150 10.99 -18.23 18.79
C PRO A 150 10.06 -18.05 17.58
N GLN A 151 10.49 -17.28 16.59
CA GLN A 151 9.75 -17.03 15.35
C GLN A 151 8.30 -16.53 15.55
N HIS A 152 8.00 -15.99 16.72
CA HIS A 152 6.72 -15.33 16.98
C HIS A 152 6.80 -13.85 16.66
N SER A 153 5.81 -13.36 15.91
CA SER A 153 5.76 -11.95 15.53
C SER A 153 5.10 -11.09 16.61
N VAL A 154 5.64 -9.89 16.78
CA VAL A 154 5.06 -8.85 17.63
C VAL A 154 4.50 -7.74 16.73
N SER A 155 3.27 -7.32 16.99
CA SER A 155 2.60 -6.28 16.21
C SER A 155 2.50 -4.99 17.02
N ILE A 156 2.99 -3.90 16.43
CA ILE A 156 3.03 -2.57 17.04
C ILE A 156 2.17 -1.62 16.21
N PRO A 157 1.13 -1.00 16.77
CA PRO A 157 0.38 0.02 16.07
C PRO A 157 1.24 1.28 15.88
N LEU A 158 1.28 1.81 14.67
CA LEU A 158 1.94 3.05 14.31
C LEU A 158 0.89 4.10 13.97
N GLN A 159 1.04 5.30 14.54
CA GLN A 159 0.28 6.48 14.16
C GLN A 159 1.17 7.36 13.27
N LEU A 160 0.86 7.40 11.98
CA LEU A 160 1.58 8.20 11.00
C LEU A 160 0.92 9.59 10.91
N SER A 161 1.12 10.39 11.97
CA SER A 161 0.50 11.70 12.10
C SER A 161 0.90 12.62 10.94
N GLY A 162 0.00 13.50 10.53
CA GLY A 162 0.27 14.53 9.53
C GLY A 162 0.33 14.08 8.07
N LEU A 163 0.17 12.79 7.78
CA LEU A 163 0.14 12.25 6.43
C LEU A 163 -1.16 11.49 6.16
N THR A 164 -1.73 11.69 5.00
CA THR A 164 -2.80 10.82 4.48
C THR A 164 -2.20 9.50 3.95
N PRO A 165 -3.00 8.44 3.76
CA PRO A 165 -2.51 7.20 3.19
C PRO A 165 -1.78 7.37 1.85
N ASP A 166 -2.28 8.26 0.98
CA ASP A 166 -1.69 8.54 -0.33
C ASP A 166 -0.36 9.29 -0.24
N GLN A 167 -0.14 10.06 0.84
CA GLN A 167 1.10 10.79 1.12
C GLN A 167 2.12 9.93 1.87
N SER A 168 1.72 8.78 2.41
CA SER A 168 2.59 7.88 3.15
C SER A 168 3.57 7.20 2.20
N GLY A 169 4.66 7.89 1.90
CA GLY A 169 5.68 7.43 0.95
C GLY A 169 6.59 6.35 1.55
N TYR A 170 7.01 6.49 2.80
CA TYR A 170 7.89 5.53 3.46
C TYR A 170 7.68 5.47 4.98
N VAL A 171 8.06 4.33 5.54
CA VAL A 171 8.32 4.13 6.97
C VAL A 171 9.73 3.57 7.12
N ARG A 172 10.58 4.20 7.92
CA ARG A 172 11.95 3.75 8.19
C ARG A 172 12.09 3.35 9.64
N VAL A 173 12.61 2.16 9.90
CA VAL A 173 12.93 1.66 11.25
C VAL A 173 14.43 1.65 11.42
N HIS A 174 14.94 2.32 12.46
CA HIS A 174 16.37 2.42 12.75
C HIS A 174 16.64 2.56 14.24
N ASN A 175 17.91 2.66 14.65
CA ASN A 175 18.35 2.79 16.05
C ASN A 175 17.73 1.71 16.95
N VAL A 176 17.82 0.45 16.50
CA VAL A 176 17.28 -0.68 17.24
C VAL A 176 18.24 -1.02 18.39
N THR A 177 17.74 -0.94 19.62
CA THR A 177 18.50 -1.23 20.85
C THR A 177 17.67 -2.11 21.77
N GLY A 178 18.34 -3.13 22.35
CA GLY A 178 17.69 -3.96 23.37
C GLY A 178 17.51 -3.22 24.69
N TYR A 179 16.44 -3.51 25.41
CA TYR A 179 16.31 -3.07 26.80
C TYR A 179 15.79 -4.23 27.67
N ALA A 180 16.23 -4.25 28.93
CA ALA A 180 15.61 -5.11 29.92
C ALA A 180 14.36 -4.38 30.45
N PRO A 181 13.13 -4.97 30.34
CA PRO A 181 11.98 -4.39 30.99
C PRO A 181 12.26 -4.29 32.50
N ALA A 182 11.94 -3.13 33.08
CA ALA A 182 12.08 -2.95 34.52
C ALA A 182 11.34 -4.08 35.23
N GLN A 183 12.07 -4.90 35.98
CA GLN A 183 11.45 -5.92 36.82
C GLN A 183 10.64 -5.15 37.87
N THR A 184 9.32 -5.27 37.82
CA THR A 184 8.47 -4.88 38.95
C THR A 184 8.91 -5.75 40.11
N SER A 185 9.73 -5.18 41.00
CA SER A 185 10.08 -5.83 42.25
C SER A 185 8.76 -6.14 42.99
N PRO A 186 8.47 -7.39 43.34
CA PRO A 186 7.32 -7.65 44.17
C PRO A 186 7.48 -6.86 45.45
N ALA A 187 6.49 -6.04 45.80
CA ALA A 187 6.44 -5.37 47.09
C ALA A 187 6.58 -6.45 48.16
N ALA A 188 7.65 -6.31 48.97
CA ALA A 188 7.85 -7.20 50.14
C ALA A 188 6.66 -7.06 51.09
N PRO A 189 6.19 -8.17 51.72
CA PRO A 189 5.06 -8.20 52.62
C PRO A 189 5.31 -7.37 53.89
#